data_6ea0f8ae4644bbf528dfa78dc8b85d69
#
_entry.id   6ea0f8ae4644bbf528dfa78dc8b85d69
#
_cell.length_a   1.000
_cell.length_b   1.000
_cell.length_c   1.000
_cell.angle_alpha   90.00
_cell.angle_beta   90.00
_cell.angle_gamma   90.00
#
_symmetry.space_group_name_H-M   'P 1'
#
loop_
_entity.id
_entity.type
_entity.pdbx_description
1 polymer ?
#
loop_
_entity_poly.entity_id
_entity_poly.type
_entity_poly.pdbx_seq_one_letter_code
_entity_poly.pdbx_strand_id
1 'polypeptide(L)'
;VQTCALPICPVFDAYVTPHMVKEIRAQGAVATVCGHFIDAQGRPVCSELSDRIISVELDRLKRIALVIGVAGGQEKVKAIKACLVGSYISALATDQATAESLLA
;
A
#
# COMPACT_ATOMS: atom_id res chain seq x y z
N VAL A 1 -8.61 0.27 -6.40
CA VAL A 1 -7.47 0.64 -5.56
C VAL A 1 -6.29 -0.26 -5.89
N GLN A 2 -5.17 0.35 -6.22
CA GLN A 2 -3.95 -0.38 -6.52
C GLN A 2 -3.01 -0.31 -5.31
N THR A 3 -2.56 -1.46 -4.84
CA THR A 3 -1.52 -1.55 -3.81
C THR A 3 -0.26 -2.13 -4.42
N CYS A 4 0.89 -1.56 -4.05
CA CYS A 4 2.19 -2.05 -4.48
C CYS A 4 3.06 -2.35 -3.27
N ALA A 5 3.70 -3.52 -3.29
CA ALA A 5 4.74 -3.84 -2.30
C ALA A 5 6.02 -3.07 -2.62
N LEU A 6 6.82 -2.81 -1.60
CA LEU A 6 8.16 -2.26 -1.82
C LEU A 6 9.15 -3.40 -2.21
N PRO A 7 10.06 -3.20 -3.16
CA PRO A 7 10.31 -1.98 -3.92
C PRO A 7 9.11 -1.60 -4.81
N ILE A 8 8.97 -0.32 -5.03
CA ILE A 8 7.77 0.28 -5.62
C ILE A 8 7.59 -0.18 -7.05
N CYS A 9 6.32 -0.21 -7.51
CA CYS A 9 5.99 -0.55 -8.87
C CYS A 9 6.64 0.45 -9.87
N PRO A 10 6.86 0.02 -11.12
CA PRO A 10 7.60 0.81 -12.11
C PRO A 10 7.05 2.22 -12.37
N VAL A 11 5.78 2.45 -12.10
CA VAL A 11 5.16 3.76 -12.29
C VAL A 11 5.82 4.83 -11.43
N PHE A 12 6.33 4.46 -10.25
CA PHE A 12 6.99 5.39 -9.34
C PHE A 12 8.48 5.54 -9.57
N ASP A 13 9.12 4.64 -10.31
CA ASP A 13 10.57 4.67 -10.54
C ASP A 13 11.05 5.98 -11.15
N ALA A 14 10.22 6.62 -11.98
CA ALA A 14 10.55 7.89 -12.62
C ALA A 14 10.54 9.08 -11.63
N TYR A 15 9.86 8.95 -10.50
CA TYR A 15 9.61 10.05 -9.55
C TYR A 15 10.26 9.83 -8.19
N VAL A 16 10.74 8.63 -7.92
CA VAL A 16 11.28 8.25 -6.62
C VAL A 16 12.76 7.91 -6.74
N THR A 17 13.60 8.67 -6.05
CA THR A 17 15.05 8.42 -6.02
C THR A 17 15.35 7.26 -5.08
N PRO A 18 16.51 6.56 -5.24
CA PRO A 18 16.94 5.55 -4.29
C PRO A 18 17.03 6.06 -2.84
N HIS A 19 17.41 7.32 -2.65
CA HIS A 19 17.45 7.95 -1.34
C HIS A 19 16.05 8.06 -0.71
N MET A 20 15.06 8.46 -1.50
CA MET A 20 13.67 8.55 -1.05
C MET A 20 13.11 7.20 -0.65
N VAL A 21 13.39 6.15 -1.44
CA VAL A 21 12.98 4.78 -1.10
C VAL A 21 13.59 4.33 0.22
N LYS A 22 14.87 4.61 0.43
CA LYS A 22 15.57 4.27 1.67
C LYS A 22 14.95 4.99 2.86
N GLU A 23 14.66 6.27 2.72
CA GLU A 23 14.04 7.07 3.76
C GLU A 23 12.64 6.57 4.10
N ILE A 24 11.83 6.30 3.10
CA ILE A 24 10.46 5.77 3.27
C ILE A 24 10.49 4.41 3.98
N ARG A 25 11.39 3.53 3.59
CA ARG A 25 11.56 2.23 4.24
C ARG A 25 12.04 2.37 5.68
N ALA A 26 12.93 3.32 5.95
CA ALA A 26 13.41 3.59 7.30
C ALA A 26 12.27 4.03 8.23
N GLN A 27 11.23 4.65 7.69
CA GLN A 27 10.03 5.01 8.43
C GLN A 27 9.02 3.86 8.58
N GLY A 28 9.35 2.67 8.07
CA GLY A 28 8.54 1.48 8.22
C GLY A 28 7.51 1.24 7.11
N ALA A 29 7.59 1.95 6.00
CA ALA A 29 6.67 1.77 4.90
C ALA A 29 6.79 0.36 4.30
N VAL A 30 5.66 -0.30 4.06
CA VAL A 30 5.59 -1.64 3.46
C VAL A 30 4.76 -1.67 2.20
N ALA A 31 3.95 -0.63 1.93
CA ALA A 31 3.04 -0.61 0.79
C ALA A 31 2.73 0.80 0.33
N THR A 32 2.16 0.89 -0.88
CA THR A 32 1.54 2.11 -1.40
C THR A 32 0.08 1.83 -1.71
N VAL A 33 -0.78 2.77 -1.36
CA VAL A 33 -2.23 2.74 -1.67
C VAL A 33 -2.59 4.08 -2.29
N CYS A 34 -3.05 4.08 -3.53
CA CYS A 34 -3.38 5.31 -4.25
C CYS A 34 -2.26 6.36 -4.20
N GLY A 35 -1.01 5.91 -4.28
CA GLY A 35 0.15 6.79 -4.22
C GLY A 35 0.60 7.17 -2.82
N HIS A 36 -0.12 6.81 -1.78
CA HIS A 36 0.25 7.06 -0.39
C HIS A 36 0.98 5.88 0.21
N PHE A 37 2.06 6.15 0.95
CA PHE A 37 2.82 5.11 1.64
C PHE A 37 2.20 4.82 3.01
N ILE A 38 2.14 3.54 3.37
CA ILE A 38 1.64 3.08 4.66
C ILE A 38 2.62 2.09 5.30
N ASP A 39 2.61 2.04 6.64
CA ASP A 39 3.40 1.07 7.40
C ASP A 39 2.62 -0.24 7.60
N ALA A 40 3.22 -1.20 8.31
CA ALA A 40 2.62 -2.51 8.55
C ALA A 40 1.32 -2.45 9.36
N GLN A 41 1.09 -1.38 10.10
CA GLN A 41 -0.14 -1.14 10.85
C GLN A 41 -1.17 -0.32 10.06
N GLY A 42 -0.86 0.00 8.81
CA GLY A 42 -1.74 0.80 7.96
C GLY A 42 -1.68 2.30 8.21
N ARG A 43 -0.70 2.78 8.97
CA ARG A 43 -0.55 4.22 9.25
C ARG A 43 0.17 4.91 8.11
N PRO A 44 -0.24 6.15 7.76
CA PRO A 44 0.44 6.91 6.71
C PRO A 44 1.90 7.17 7.05
N VAL A 45 2.75 7.04 6.05
CA VAL A 45 4.17 7.41 6.12
C VAL A 45 4.37 8.66 5.28
N CYS A 46 4.77 9.76 5.91
CA CYS A 46 5.01 11.01 5.21
C CYS A 46 6.33 10.98 4.44
N SER A 47 6.30 11.53 3.22
CA SER A 47 7.48 11.68 2.38
C SER A 47 7.38 12.98 1.60
N GLU A 48 8.46 13.35 0.91
CA GLU A 48 8.44 14.49 -0.01
C GLU A 48 7.40 14.35 -1.11
N LEU A 49 7.05 13.12 -1.45
CA LEU A 49 6.03 12.84 -2.46
C LEU A 49 4.62 13.10 -1.96
N SER A 50 4.38 13.10 -0.66
CA SER A 50 3.04 13.26 -0.10
C SER A 50 2.36 14.55 -0.55
N ASP A 51 3.12 15.63 -0.68
CA ASP A 51 2.60 16.93 -1.11
C ASP A 51 2.46 17.06 -2.64
N ARG A 52 2.99 16.11 -3.40
CA ARG A 52 2.96 16.13 -4.87
C ARG A 52 1.94 15.17 -5.47
N ILE A 53 1.25 14.41 -4.64
CA ILE A 53 0.31 13.38 -5.10
C ILE A 53 -1.09 13.97 -5.16
N ILE A 54 -1.71 13.88 -6.34
CA ILE A 54 -3.11 14.20 -6.53
C ILE A 54 -3.86 12.89 -6.65
N SER A 55 -4.48 12.47 -5.55
CA SER A 55 -5.26 11.23 -5.50
C SER A 55 -6.25 11.28 -4.35
N VAL A 56 -7.03 10.22 -4.20
CA VAL A 56 -7.96 10.06 -3.08
C VAL A 56 -7.16 10.04 -1.78
N GLU A 57 -7.55 10.86 -0.82
CA GLU A 57 -6.96 10.85 0.51
C GLU A 57 -7.29 9.55 1.23
N LEU A 58 -6.34 9.04 2.02
CA LEU A 58 -6.50 7.78 2.74
C LEU A 58 -7.72 7.78 3.67
N ASP A 59 -7.97 8.89 4.35
CA ASP A 59 -9.13 9.01 5.24
C ASP A 59 -10.46 8.91 4.49
N ARG A 60 -10.51 9.43 3.27
CA ARG A 60 -11.69 9.31 2.41
C ARG A 60 -11.89 7.88 1.96
N LEU A 61 -10.80 7.18 1.66
CA LEU A 61 -10.85 5.78 1.24
C LEU A 61 -11.50 4.91 2.32
N LYS A 62 -11.21 5.19 3.59
CA LYS A 62 -11.81 4.47 4.74
C LYS A 62 -13.31 4.68 4.85
N ARG A 63 -13.84 5.77 4.32
CA ARG A 63 -15.29 6.11 4.39
C ARG A 63 -16.10 5.54 3.25
N ILE A 64 -15.45 5.02 2.22
CA ILE A 64 -16.15 4.40 1.09
C ILE A 64 -16.67 3.04 1.53
N ALA A 65 -17.96 2.79 1.28
CA ALA A 65 -18.65 1.59 1.75
C ALA A 65 -18.03 0.30 1.21
N LEU A 66 -17.58 0.31 -0.04
CA LEU A 66 -16.95 -0.85 -0.67
C LEU A 66 -15.71 -0.41 -1.44
N VAL A 67 -14.55 -0.89 -0.99
CA VAL A 67 -13.28 -0.73 -1.69
C VAL A 67 -12.71 -2.12 -1.92
N ILE A 68 -12.56 -2.49 -3.19
CA ILE A 68 -12.07 -3.81 -3.57
C ILE A 68 -10.59 -3.70 -3.91
N GLY A 69 -9.75 -4.41 -3.17
CA GLY A 69 -8.35 -4.60 -3.51
C GLY A 69 -8.20 -5.83 -4.41
N VAL A 70 -7.40 -5.69 -5.45
CA VAL A 70 -7.05 -6.80 -6.34
C VAL A 70 -5.53 -6.93 -6.35
N ALA A 71 -5.03 -7.97 -5.76
CA ALA A 71 -3.59 -8.19 -5.65
C ALA A 71 -3.29 -9.65 -5.32
N GLY A 72 -2.12 -10.12 -5.68
CA GLY A 72 -1.69 -11.49 -5.39
C GLY A 72 -0.18 -11.62 -5.44
N GLY A 73 0.33 -12.70 -4.87
CA GLY A 73 1.75 -13.01 -4.81
C GLY A 73 2.29 -12.93 -3.38
N GLN A 74 3.25 -13.78 -3.08
CA GLN A 74 3.85 -13.86 -1.73
C GLN A 74 4.56 -12.57 -1.35
N GLU A 75 5.16 -11.89 -2.31
CA GLU A 75 5.84 -10.62 -2.10
C GLU A 75 4.88 -9.50 -1.69
N LYS A 76 3.59 -9.65 -1.95
CA LYS A 76 2.57 -8.64 -1.63
C LYS A 76 1.81 -8.91 -0.33
N VAL A 77 2.05 -10.04 0.32
CA VAL A 77 1.32 -10.43 1.54
C VAL A 77 1.38 -9.33 2.62
N LYS A 78 2.55 -8.79 2.88
CA LYS A 78 2.72 -7.72 3.88
C LYS A 78 1.96 -6.45 3.49
N ALA A 79 2.02 -6.08 2.22
CA ALA A 79 1.34 -4.91 1.70
C ALA A 79 -0.19 -5.05 1.81
N ILE A 80 -0.71 -6.20 1.40
CA ILE A 80 -2.14 -6.51 1.48
C ILE A 80 -2.61 -6.48 2.94
N LYS A 81 -1.85 -7.10 3.83
CA LYS A 81 -2.16 -7.13 5.25
C LYS A 81 -2.22 -5.72 5.85
N ALA A 82 -1.27 -4.85 5.48
CA ALA A 82 -1.27 -3.47 5.92
C ALA A 82 -2.52 -2.72 5.47
N CYS A 83 -2.98 -2.95 4.24
CA CYS A 83 -4.21 -2.35 3.72
C CYS A 83 -5.47 -2.83 4.44
N LEU A 84 -5.51 -4.09 4.81
CA LEU A 84 -6.62 -4.67 5.58
C LEU A 84 -6.63 -4.13 7.01
N VAL A 85 -5.48 -4.11 7.67
CA VAL A 85 -5.33 -3.58 9.04
C VAL A 85 -5.69 -2.10 9.10
N GLY A 86 -5.28 -1.32 8.09
CA GLY A 86 -5.61 0.09 8.01
C GLY A 86 -7.04 0.41 7.57
N SER A 87 -7.83 -0.61 7.23
CA SER A 87 -9.21 -0.46 6.74
C SER A 87 -9.32 0.33 5.43
N TYR A 88 -8.29 0.28 4.59
CA TYR A 88 -8.31 0.94 3.28
C TYR A 88 -9.05 0.13 2.23
N ILE A 89 -9.08 -1.18 2.37
CA ILE A 89 -9.89 -2.07 1.55
C ILE A 89 -10.86 -2.86 2.43
N SER A 90 -12.05 -3.10 1.91
CA SER A 90 -13.10 -3.86 2.61
C SER A 90 -13.36 -5.22 1.97
N ALA A 91 -12.85 -5.45 0.78
CA ALA A 91 -12.91 -6.72 0.08
C ALA A 91 -11.60 -6.95 -0.66
N LEU A 92 -11.23 -8.20 -0.85
CA LEU A 92 -9.99 -8.59 -1.52
C LEU A 92 -10.26 -9.70 -2.52
N ALA A 93 -9.80 -9.49 -3.75
CA ALA A 93 -9.71 -10.53 -4.76
C ALA A 93 -8.24 -10.93 -4.91
N THR A 94 -7.93 -12.18 -4.63
CA THR A 94 -6.55 -12.68 -4.61
C THR A 94 -6.49 -14.16 -4.99
N ASP A 95 -5.29 -14.70 -5.18
CA ASP A 95 -5.10 -16.12 -5.39
C ASP A 95 -5.14 -16.91 -4.08
N GLN A 96 -5.32 -18.22 -4.20
CA GLN A 96 -5.45 -19.12 -3.06
C GLN A 96 -4.23 -19.10 -2.14
N ALA A 97 -3.04 -19.16 -2.70
CA ALA A 97 -1.80 -19.21 -1.90
C ALA A 97 -1.61 -17.92 -1.08
N THR A 98 -1.91 -16.78 -1.68
CA THR A 98 -1.86 -15.48 -0.98
C THR A 98 -2.91 -15.42 0.13
N ALA A 99 -4.13 -15.88 -0.15
CA ALA A 99 -5.20 -15.91 0.84
C ALA A 99 -4.84 -16.79 2.04
N GLU A 100 -4.27 -17.95 1.81
CA GLU A 100 -3.80 -18.85 2.87
C GLU A 100 -2.72 -18.18 3.74
N SER A 101 -1.77 -17.48 3.11
CA SER A 101 -0.72 -16.76 3.82
C SER A 101 -1.28 -15.62 4.68
N LEU A 102 -2.34 -14.96 4.23
CA LEU A 102 -3.00 -13.89 4.99
C LEU A 102 -3.75 -14.42 6.21
N LEU A 103 -4.27 -15.64 6.12
CA LEU A 103 -5.02 -16.28 7.20
C LEU A 103 -4.12 -16.98 8.24
N ALA A 104 -2.87 -17.20 7.89
CA ALA A 104 -1.92 -17.90 8.76
C ALA A 104 -1.50 -17.08 9.99
#